data_b300b4dfdd6e266d841e5df80a9092b7
#
_entry.id   b300b4dfdd6e266d841e5df80a9092b7
#
_cell.length_a   1.000
_cell.length_b   1.000
_cell.length_c   1.000
_cell.angle_alpha   90.00
_cell.angle_beta   90.00
_cell.angle_gamma   90.00
#
_symmetry.space_group_name_H-M   'P 1'
#
loop_
_entity.id
_entity.type
_entity.pdbx_description
1 polymer ?
#
loop_
_entity_poly.entity_id
_entity_poly.type
_entity_poly.pdbx_seq_one_letter_code
_entity_poly.pdbx_strand_id
1 'polypeptide(L)'
;MLMTLLILVVSSALFLYWFRYTVILILRTRPAPDYAPQVAVANHLSFVEIRQKLHAPVETESLGSFCKALQQDYRMLKYLLGHAATGQAGRYTVEQRLLMANFRVLALCCAMVQRFQPNAAKTALLEMSSILEYFANVMGSRVAALAGEAARA
;
A
#
# COMPACT_ATOMS: atom_id res chain seq x y z
N MET A 1 -27.35 -16.01 24.05
CA MET A 1 -27.22 -15.79 22.60
C MET A 1 -27.05 -14.31 22.27
N LEU A 2 -27.96 -13.41 22.64
CA LEU A 2 -27.92 -11.98 22.31
C LEU A 2 -26.68 -11.27 22.89
N MET A 3 -26.31 -11.53 24.14
CA MET A 3 -25.09 -10.99 24.78
C MET A 3 -23.80 -11.43 24.10
N THR A 4 -23.70 -12.68 23.67
CA THR A 4 -22.52 -13.20 22.98
C THR A 4 -22.36 -12.55 21.59
N LEU A 5 -23.46 -12.33 20.88
CA LEU A 5 -23.47 -11.63 19.61
C LEU A 5 -23.05 -10.16 19.76
N LEU A 6 -23.55 -9.49 20.79
CA LEU A 6 -23.20 -8.10 21.09
C LEU A 6 -21.71 -7.95 21.40
N ILE A 7 -21.15 -8.84 22.23
CA ILE A 7 -19.71 -8.86 22.56
C ILE A 7 -18.90 -9.06 21.29
N LEU A 8 -19.30 -9.99 20.41
CA LEU A 8 -18.59 -10.26 19.16
C LEU A 8 -18.61 -9.05 18.22
N VAL A 9 -19.73 -8.36 18.09
CA VAL A 9 -19.86 -7.16 17.26
C VAL A 9 -18.99 -6.02 17.81
N VAL A 10 -19.05 -5.75 19.12
CA VAL A 10 -18.24 -4.70 19.75
C VAL A 10 -16.75 -5.01 19.63
N SER A 11 -16.34 -6.25 19.87
CA SER A 11 -14.96 -6.68 19.76
C SER A 11 -14.45 -6.54 18.31
N SER A 12 -15.27 -6.92 17.33
CA SER A 12 -14.92 -6.78 15.91
C SER A 12 -14.79 -5.31 15.48
N ALA A 13 -15.71 -4.46 15.96
CA ALA A 13 -15.65 -3.03 15.67
C ALA A 13 -14.40 -2.38 16.29
N LEU A 14 -14.06 -2.75 17.52
CA LEU A 14 -12.85 -2.27 18.21
C LEU A 14 -11.59 -2.73 17.49
N PHE A 15 -11.54 -4.00 17.05
CA PHE A 15 -10.43 -4.54 16.27
C PHE A 15 -10.26 -3.80 14.95
N LEU A 16 -11.33 -3.55 14.19
CA LEU A 16 -11.29 -2.80 12.93
C LEU A 16 -10.82 -1.36 13.15
N TYR A 17 -11.27 -0.71 14.22
CA TYR A 17 -10.82 0.64 14.59
C TYR A 17 -9.31 0.67 14.85
N TRP A 18 -8.79 -0.23 15.71
CA TRP A 18 -7.36 -0.31 16.02
C TRP A 18 -6.52 -0.68 14.78
N PHE A 19 -7.01 -1.60 13.95
CA PHE A 19 -6.37 -1.97 12.70
C PHE A 19 -6.20 -0.76 11.78
N ARG A 20 -7.29 0.00 11.56
CA ARG A 20 -7.26 1.23 10.74
C ARG A 20 -6.33 2.29 11.32
N TYR A 21 -6.38 2.48 12.62
CA TYR A 21 -5.50 3.43 13.31
C TYR A 21 -4.02 3.06 13.12
N THR A 22 -3.67 1.80 13.29
CA THR A 22 -2.29 1.30 13.09
C THR A 22 -1.81 1.50 11.65
N VAL A 23 -2.65 1.20 10.66
CA VAL A 23 -2.32 1.43 9.24
C VAL A 23 -2.04 2.90 8.96
N ILE A 24 -2.91 3.80 9.43
CA ILE A 24 -2.73 5.24 9.25
C ILE A 24 -1.43 5.72 9.92
N LEU A 25 -1.11 5.20 11.10
CA LEU A 25 0.10 5.56 11.83
C LEU A 25 1.36 5.14 11.06
N ILE A 26 1.38 3.91 10.53
CA ILE A 26 2.49 3.40 9.69
C ILE A 26 2.66 4.27 8.45
N LEU A 27 1.57 4.62 7.77
CA LEU A 27 1.64 5.44 6.55
C LEU A 27 2.05 6.90 6.82
N ARG A 28 1.85 7.40 8.05
CA ARG A 28 2.31 8.73 8.44
C ARG A 28 3.80 8.80 8.75
N THR A 29 4.40 7.70 9.18
CA THR A 29 5.85 7.60 9.42
C THR A 29 6.59 7.51 8.09
N ARG A 30 6.81 8.66 7.44
CA ARG A 30 7.57 8.70 6.18
C ARG A 30 9.05 8.58 6.48
N PRO A 31 9.75 7.59 5.93
CA PRO A 31 11.20 7.57 6.00
C PRO A 31 11.78 8.74 5.17
N ALA A 32 12.74 9.44 5.73
CA ALA A 32 13.59 10.35 4.96
C ALA A 32 14.91 9.60 4.67
N PRO A 33 15.40 9.56 3.43
CA PRO A 33 14.95 10.21 2.21
C PRO A 33 13.81 9.49 1.46
N ASP A 34 13.11 10.21 0.57
CA ASP A 34 12.03 9.68 -0.25
C ASP A 34 12.59 9.06 -1.53
N TYR A 35 12.60 7.74 -1.59
CA TYR A 35 13.06 6.95 -2.76
C TYR A 35 11.91 6.56 -3.70
N ALA A 36 10.65 6.78 -3.32
CA ALA A 36 9.50 6.28 -4.06
C ALA A 36 9.45 6.76 -5.53
N PRO A 37 9.73 8.05 -5.85
CA PRO A 37 9.72 8.51 -7.23
C PRO A 37 10.82 7.82 -8.08
N GLN A 38 12.02 7.64 -7.51
CA GLN A 38 13.13 7.01 -8.19
C GLN A 38 12.86 5.53 -8.49
N VAL A 39 12.31 4.81 -7.51
CA VAL A 39 11.91 3.41 -7.66
C VAL A 39 10.77 3.27 -8.67
N ALA A 40 9.82 4.20 -8.69
CA ALA A 40 8.73 4.21 -9.65
C ALA A 40 9.23 4.37 -11.08
N VAL A 41 10.11 5.33 -11.33
CA VAL A 41 10.70 5.56 -12.65
C VAL A 41 11.53 4.35 -13.10
N ALA A 42 12.39 3.81 -12.23
CA ALA A 42 13.26 2.68 -12.54
C ALA A 42 12.51 1.38 -12.88
N ASN A 43 11.30 1.21 -12.34
CA ASN A 43 10.49 0.01 -12.52
C ASN A 43 9.20 0.26 -13.33
N HIS A 44 9.04 1.41 -13.96
CA HIS A 44 7.86 1.79 -14.75
C HIS A 44 6.53 1.63 -14.00
N LEU A 45 6.51 2.05 -12.71
CA LEU A 45 5.33 1.96 -11.86
C LEU A 45 4.42 3.18 -12.05
N SER A 46 3.13 2.94 -12.10
CA SER A 46 2.11 3.95 -12.41
C SER A 46 1.54 4.67 -11.19
N PHE A 47 1.82 4.19 -9.96
CA PHE A 47 1.16 4.68 -8.74
C PHE A 47 1.38 6.19 -8.48
N VAL A 48 2.53 6.75 -8.87
CA VAL A 48 2.83 8.18 -8.71
C VAL A 48 1.94 9.02 -9.62
N GLU A 49 1.82 8.64 -10.90
CA GLU A 49 0.95 9.33 -11.86
C GLU A 49 -0.53 9.19 -11.50
N ILE A 50 -0.95 7.99 -11.09
CA ILE A 50 -2.33 7.73 -10.68
C ILE A 50 -2.68 8.61 -9.48
N ARG A 51 -1.79 8.75 -8.51
CA ARG A 51 -1.99 9.63 -7.36
C ARG A 51 -2.18 11.08 -7.78
N GLN A 52 -1.37 11.58 -8.72
CA GLN A 52 -1.51 12.94 -9.24
C GLN A 52 -2.86 13.12 -9.98
N LYS A 53 -3.24 12.15 -10.82
CA LYS A 53 -4.53 12.17 -11.52
C LYS A 53 -5.72 12.12 -10.57
N LEU A 54 -5.62 11.38 -9.45
CA LEU A 54 -6.68 11.30 -8.44
C LEU A 54 -6.90 12.62 -7.68
N HIS A 55 -5.95 13.53 -7.65
CA HIS A 55 -6.15 14.88 -7.08
C HIS A 55 -6.94 15.80 -8.02
N ALA A 56 -6.99 15.50 -9.32
CA ALA A 56 -7.85 16.17 -10.29
C ALA A 56 -9.29 15.58 -10.28
N PRO A 57 -10.28 16.27 -10.88
CA PRO A 57 -11.58 15.67 -11.12
C PRO A 57 -11.44 14.50 -12.09
N VAL A 58 -11.73 13.30 -11.61
CA VAL A 58 -11.56 12.04 -12.34
C VAL A 58 -12.92 11.51 -12.77
N GLU A 59 -13.03 11.11 -14.04
CA GLU A 59 -14.20 10.41 -14.55
C GLU A 59 -14.33 9.03 -13.91
N THR A 60 -15.56 8.66 -13.57
CA THR A 60 -15.86 7.41 -12.82
C THR A 60 -15.41 6.17 -13.59
N GLU A 61 -15.40 6.21 -14.92
CA GLU A 61 -14.97 5.09 -15.77
C GLU A 61 -13.49 4.75 -15.64
N SER A 62 -12.64 5.72 -15.29
CA SER A 62 -11.20 5.51 -15.14
C SER A 62 -10.80 4.88 -13.81
N LEU A 63 -11.67 4.87 -12.79
CA LEU A 63 -11.36 4.31 -11.45
C LEU A 63 -11.05 2.81 -11.49
N GLY A 64 -11.76 2.06 -12.35
CA GLY A 64 -11.52 0.63 -12.53
C GLY A 64 -10.15 0.31 -13.17
N SER A 65 -9.71 1.13 -14.12
CA SER A 65 -8.39 1.00 -14.74
C SER A 65 -7.27 1.33 -13.74
N PHE A 66 -7.45 2.37 -12.92
CA PHE A 66 -6.50 2.72 -11.87
C PHE A 66 -6.36 1.64 -10.81
N CYS A 67 -7.48 1.01 -10.40
CA CYS A 67 -7.44 -0.11 -9.46
C CYS A 67 -6.61 -1.28 -10.01
N LYS A 68 -6.77 -1.64 -11.28
CA LYS A 68 -5.99 -2.70 -11.94
C LYS A 68 -4.50 -2.34 -12.05
N ALA A 69 -4.18 -1.10 -12.43
CA ALA A 69 -2.81 -0.63 -12.52
C ALA A 69 -2.10 -0.67 -11.17
N LEU A 70 -2.74 -0.17 -10.10
CA LEU A 70 -2.18 -0.25 -8.74
C LEU A 70 -2.00 -1.69 -8.24
N GLN A 71 -2.88 -2.62 -8.64
CA GLN A 71 -2.70 -4.04 -8.33
C GLN A 71 -1.50 -4.64 -9.05
N GLN A 72 -1.23 -4.21 -10.28
CA GLN A 72 -0.06 -4.63 -11.04
C GLN A 72 1.22 -4.09 -10.40
N ASP A 73 1.26 -2.81 -10.06
CA ASP A 73 2.38 -2.18 -9.34
C ASP A 73 2.65 -2.88 -8.00
N TYR A 74 1.58 -3.25 -7.27
CA TYR A 74 1.70 -4.01 -6.03
C TYR A 74 2.37 -5.37 -6.23
N ARG A 75 2.00 -6.11 -7.28
CA ARG A 75 2.62 -7.41 -7.59
C ARG A 75 4.10 -7.26 -7.89
N MET A 76 4.46 -6.23 -8.67
CA MET A 76 5.85 -5.93 -9.02
C MET A 76 6.67 -5.56 -7.78
N LEU A 77 6.20 -4.61 -6.96
CA LEU A 77 6.89 -4.21 -5.73
C LEU A 77 7.02 -5.36 -4.73
N LYS A 78 5.99 -6.18 -4.60
CA LYS A 78 6.05 -7.37 -3.74
C LYS A 78 7.10 -8.37 -4.22
N TYR A 79 7.21 -8.58 -5.54
CA TYR A 79 8.23 -9.43 -6.15
C TYR A 79 9.63 -8.90 -5.88
N LEU A 80 9.84 -7.60 -6.13
CA LEU A 80 11.12 -6.94 -5.91
C LEU A 80 11.54 -6.94 -4.44
N LEU A 81 10.61 -6.66 -3.52
CA LEU A 81 10.84 -6.74 -2.07
C LEU A 81 11.24 -8.14 -1.61
N GLY A 82 10.66 -9.18 -2.23
CA GLY A 82 10.99 -10.57 -1.93
C GLY A 82 12.38 -10.98 -2.44
N HIS A 83 12.83 -10.43 -3.58
CA HIS A 83 14.11 -10.78 -4.21
C HIS A 83 15.27 -9.89 -3.75
N ALA A 84 15.01 -8.64 -3.41
CA ALA A 84 16.04 -7.75 -2.83
C ALA A 84 16.52 -8.19 -1.44
N ALA A 85 15.85 -9.17 -0.83
CA ALA A 85 16.18 -9.72 0.50
C ALA A 85 17.15 -10.90 0.46
N THR A 86 17.92 -11.10 -0.60
CA THR A 86 18.83 -12.26 -0.75
C THR A 86 20.00 -12.32 0.23
N GLY A 87 20.15 -11.38 1.17
CA GLY A 87 21.24 -11.38 2.16
C GLY A 87 20.82 -11.66 3.59
N GLN A 88 19.71 -11.17 4.05
CA GLN A 88 19.21 -11.39 5.42
C GLN A 88 17.70 -11.44 5.46
N ALA A 89 17.18 -12.64 5.68
CA ALA A 89 15.80 -12.94 6.01
C ALA A 89 14.74 -12.36 5.05
N GLY A 90 14.32 -13.14 4.08
CA GLY A 90 13.11 -12.91 3.25
C GLY A 90 11.80 -12.87 4.05
N ARG A 91 11.84 -12.32 5.26
CA ARG A 91 10.70 -12.13 6.14
C ARG A 91 10.22 -10.70 6.04
N TYR A 92 9.02 -10.54 5.50
CA TYR A 92 8.30 -9.29 5.63
C TYR A 92 8.11 -8.94 7.11
N THR A 93 8.34 -7.69 7.48
CA THR A 93 8.04 -7.20 8.83
C THR A 93 6.53 -7.28 9.10
N VAL A 94 6.14 -7.25 10.36
CA VAL A 94 4.73 -7.26 10.76
C VAL A 94 3.98 -6.09 10.10
N GLU A 95 4.60 -4.91 10.05
CA GLU A 95 4.06 -3.72 9.38
C GLU A 95 3.81 -3.97 7.90
N GLN A 96 4.77 -4.56 7.18
CA GLN A 96 4.62 -4.88 5.77
C GLN A 96 3.49 -5.89 5.53
N ARG A 97 3.36 -6.91 6.40
CA ARG A 97 2.26 -7.88 6.31
C ARG A 97 0.90 -7.22 6.55
N LEU A 98 0.83 -6.32 7.52
CA LEU A 98 -0.37 -5.56 7.81
C LEU A 98 -0.80 -4.69 6.62
N LEU A 99 0.15 -3.96 6.03
CA LEU A 99 -0.09 -3.14 4.85
C LEU A 99 -0.48 -3.98 3.61
N MET A 100 0.13 -5.17 3.44
CA MET A 100 -0.27 -6.11 2.38
C MET A 100 -1.70 -6.61 2.56
N ALA A 101 -2.12 -6.90 3.79
CA ALA A 101 -3.50 -7.30 4.10
C ALA A 101 -4.47 -6.14 3.82
N ASN A 102 -4.13 -4.93 4.29
CA ASN A 102 -4.95 -3.73 4.05
C ASN A 102 -5.08 -3.43 2.54
N PHE A 103 -3.99 -3.54 1.77
CA PHE A 103 -4.03 -3.34 0.32
C PHE A 103 -5.03 -4.29 -0.36
N ARG A 104 -5.05 -5.57 0.04
CA ARG A 104 -6.00 -6.55 -0.52
C ARG A 104 -7.45 -6.20 -0.19
N VAL A 105 -7.71 -5.80 1.05
CA VAL A 105 -9.05 -5.36 1.47
C VAL A 105 -9.48 -4.13 0.68
N LEU A 106 -8.61 -3.13 0.52
CA LEU A 106 -8.91 -1.93 -0.27
C LEU A 106 -9.16 -2.25 -1.75
N ALA A 107 -8.39 -3.17 -2.33
CA ALA A 107 -8.59 -3.59 -3.71
C ALA A 107 -9.94 -4.28 -3.92
N LEU A 108 -10.37 -5.14 -2.98
CA LEU A 108 -11.70 -5.76 -2.99
C LEU A 108 -12.80 -4.71 -2.81
N CYS A 109 -12.66 -3.83 -1.82
CA CYS A 109 -13.61 -2.75 -1.58
C CYS A 109 -13.73 -1.83 -2.82
N CYS A 110 -12.61 -1.44 -3.42
CA CYS A 110 -12.60 -0.61 -4.62
C CYS A 110 -13.37 -1.29 -5.76
N ALA A 111 -13.15 -2.58 -6.00
CA ALA A 111 -13.84 -3.34 -7.04
C ALA A 111 -15.36 -3.40 -6.83
N MET A 112 -15.80 -3.47 -5.57
CA MET A 112 -17.23 -3.51 -5.23
C MET A 112 -17.89 -2.13 -5.27
N VAL A 113 -17.20 -1.10 -4.74
CA VAL A 113 -17.79 0.21 -4.44
C VAL A 113 -17.69 1.18 -5.61
N GLN A 114 -16.77 0.97 -6.57
CA GLN A 114 -16.53 1.88 -7.70
C GLN A 114 -17.79 2.24 -8.51
N ARG A 115 -18.79 1.34 -8.56
CA ARG A 115 -20.04 1.56 -9.30
C ARG A 115 -21.06 2.38 -8.53
N PHE A 116 -21.05 2.31 -7.19
CA PHE A 116 -22.07 2.88 -6.33
C PHE A 116 -21.62 4.15 -5.62
N GLN A 117 -20.33 4.21 -5.25
CA GLN A 117 -19.77 5.33 -4.48
C GLN A 117 -18.38 5.71 -5.01
N PRO A 118 -18.28 6.52 -6.06
CA PRO A 118 -17.01 6.90 -6.68
C PRO A 118 -16.06 7.62 -5.71
N ASN A 119 -16.59 8.41 -4.77
CA ASN A 119 -15.77 9.09 -3.76
C ASN A 119 -15.09 8.12 -2.79
N ALA A 120 -15.79 7.07 -2.37
CA ALA A 120 -15.20 6.02 -1.52
C ALA A 120 -14.14 5.21 -2.29
N ALA A 121 -14.39 4.91 -3.57
CA ALA A 121 -13.40 4.27 -4.44
C ALA A 121 -12.15 5.15 -4.62
N LYS A 122 -12.31 6.46 -4.82
CA LYS A 122 -11.21 7.42 -4.91
C LYS A 122 -10.35 7.43 -3.64
N THR A 123 -10.98 7.46 -2.48
CA THR A 123 -10.28 7.40 -1.19
C THR A 123 -9.50 6.09 -1.03
N ALA A 124 -10.10 4.95 -1.41
CA ALA A 124 -9.42 3.66 -1.39
C ALA A 124 -8.20 3.63 -2.33
N LEU A 125 -8.29 4.18 -3.54
CA LEU A 125 -7.19 4.27 -4.49
C LEU A 125 -6.05 5.17 -3.98
N LEU A 126 -6.36 6.29 -3.32
CA LEU A 126 -5.36 7.14 -2.68
C LEU A 126 -4.62 6.41 -1.56
N GLU A 127 -5.33 5.65 -0.75
CA GLU A 127 -4.71 4.83 0.30
C GLU A 127 -3.86 3.69 -0.29
N MET A 128 -4.34 3.01 -1.34
CA MET A 128 -3.56 2.01 -2.08
C MET A 128 -2.25 2.59 -2.62
N SER A 129 -2.30 3.79 -3.23
CA SER A 129 -1.09 4.45 -3.73
C SER A 129 -0.11 4.83 -2.62
N SER A 130 -0.61 5.23 -1.43
CA SER A 130 0.24 5.50 -0.26
C SER A 130 0.93 4.25 0.29
N ILE A 131 0.27 3.08 0.23
CA ILE A 131 0.89 1.80 0.59
C ILE A 131 2.01 1.44 -0.40
N LEU A 132 1.80 1.67 -1.71
CA LEU A 132 2.83 1.43 -2.72
C LEU A 132 4.04 2.37 -2.55
N GLU A 133 3.79 3.64 -2.23
CA GLU A 133 4.83 4.61 -1.88
C GLU A 133 5.68 4.12 -0.70
N TYR A 134 5.04 3.61 0.36
CA TYR A 134 5.75 3.02 1.49
C TYR A 134 6.63 1.83 1.08
N PHE A 135 6.12 0.90 0.27
CA PHE A 135 6.90 -0.24 -0.20
C PHE A 135 8.06 0.17 -1.11
N ALA A 136 7.85 1.15 -1.99
CA ALA A 136 8.91 1.70 -2.83
C ALA A 136 10.03 2.34 -2.00
N ASN A 137 9.67 3.09 -0.95
CA ASN A 137 10.63 3.68 -0.02
C ASN A 137 11.43 2.62 0.76
N VAL A 138 10.77 1.58 1.26
CA VAL A 138 11.45 0.45 1.92
C VAL A 138 12.42 -0.26 0.97
N MET A 139 12.01 -0.45 -0.29
CA MET A 139 12.89 -1.04 -1.30
C MET A 139 14.08 -0.13 -1.60
N GLY A 140 13.85 1.16 -1.84
CA GLY A 140 14.92 2.12 -2.13
C GLY A 140 15.93 2.22 -1.01
N SER A 141 15.48 2.25 0.26
CA SER A 141 16.37 2.28 1.42
C SER A 141 17.23 1.01 1.55
N ARG A 142 16.67 -0.17 1.23
CA ARG A 142 17.44 -1.43 1.21
C ARG A 142 18.51 -1.44 0.14
N VAL A 143 18.18 -0.98 -1.08
CA VAL A 143 19.14 -0.90 -2.19
C VAL A 143 20.26 0.09 -1.86
N ALA A 144 19.92 1.24 -1.28
CA ALA A 144 20.90 2.24 -0.87
C ALA A 144 21.85 1.71 0.23
N ALA A 145 21.33 0.93 1.18
CA ALA A 145 22.15 0.30 2.21
C ALA A 145 23.16 -0.70 1.62
N LEU A 146 22.70 -1.56 0.70
CA LEU A 146 23.56 -2.54 0.02
C LEU A 146 24.65 -1.86 -0.84
N ALA A 147 24.29 -0.77 -1.54
CA ALA A 147 25.26 0.01 -2.30
C ALA A 147 26.33 0.67 -1.40
N GLY A 148 25.91 1.16 -0.22
CA GLY A 148 26.82 1.72 0.77
C GLY A 148 27.76 0.70 1.40
N GLU A 149 27.35 -0.54 1.58
CA GLU A 149 28.19 -1.65 2.04
C GLU A 149 29.20 -2.06 0.96
N ALA A 150 28.77 -2.18 -0.29
CA ALA A 150 29.64 -2.51 -1.42
C ALA A 150 30.72 -1.45 -1.69
N ALA A 151 30.43 -0.17 -1.40
CA ALA A 151 31.41 0.91 -1.55
C ALA A 151 32.47 0.96 -0.42
N ARG A 152 32.26 0.24 0.68
CA ARG A 152 33.17 0.16 1.84
C ARG A 152 34.03 -1.10 1.88
N ALA A 153 33.70 -2.09 1.04
CA ALA A 153 34.41 -3.35 0.89
C ALA A 153 35.49 -3.25 -0.21
#